data_7090863118fc616563243dbfc5e1071e
#
_entry.id   7090863118fc616563243dbfc5e1071e
#
_cell.length_a   1.000
_cell.length_b   1.000
_cell.length_c   1.000
_cell.angle_alpha   90.00
_cell.angle_beta   90.00
_cell.angle_gamma   90.00
#
_symmetry.space_group_name_H-M   'P 1'
#
loop_
_entity.id
_entity.type
_entity.pdbx_description
1 polymer ?
#
loop_
_entity_poly.entity_id
_entity_poly.type
_entity_poly.pdbx_seq_one_letter_code
_entity_poly.pdbx_strand_id
1 'polypeptide(L)'
;MALAETREHFPTTELCLGDAPVFDDTQPWIYQIDNPYLHGVYAPTTREVEQANLVVEGELPQDLCGAYFRNGPNPVHQPQNRYHPFDGDGMVHGVYFRDGVASYSNRYVHTVAFDQEATAGESTSPGVMGPFDYSVSEFGIKDTSNTDLFWYAGDLMTLWYNAGHPYRVDAQSLETRGYFELEGRKHRRLSAHSKVDWATGELLFFDYGDAPPYMTF
;
A
#
# COMPACT_ATOMS: atom_id res chain seq x y z
N MET A 1 22.11 -37.61 22.27
CA MET A 1 20.99 -37.89 21.35
C MET A 1 20.54 -36.53 20.81
N ALA A 2 21.05 -36.17 19.63
CA ALA A 2 20.86 -34.86 19.03
C ALA A 2 19.56 -34.91 18.18
N LEU A 3 18.63 -34.03 18.47
CA LEU A 3 17.44 -33.80 17.66
C LEU A 3 17.90 -33.09 16.37
N ALA A 4 17.77 -33.80 15.25
CA ALA A 4 17.94 -33.22 13.95
C ALA A 4 16.73 -32.32 13.66
N GLU A 5 16.95 -31.00 13.59
CA GLU A 5 15.99 -30.06 13.04
C GLU A 5 15.86 -30.33 11.54
N THR A 6 14.79 -30.97 11.14
CA THR A 6 14.36 -30.99 9.74
C THR A 6 13.83 -29.58 9.41
N ARG A 7 14.68 -28.73 8.85
CA ARG A 7 14.23 -27.55 8.13
C ARG A 7 13.46 -28.04 6.91
N GLU A 8 12.14 -28.02 6.98
CA GLU A 8 11.32 -28.12 5.79
C GLU A 8 11.67 -26.96 4.86
N HIS A 9 12.28 -27.33 3.75
CA HIS A 9 12.57 -26.43 2.66
C HIS A 9 11.20 -26.13 2.02
N PHE A 10 10.59 -25.02 2.36
CA PHE A 10 9.47 -24.52 1.57
C PHE A 10 10.03 -24.19 0.18
N PRO A 11 9.56 -24.84 -0.88
CA PRO A 11 9.97 -24.45 -2.21
C PRO A 11 9.58 -22.97 -2.35
N THR A 12 10.54 -22.14 -2.76
CA THR A 12 10.25 -20.83 -3.31
C THR A 12 9.43 -21.07 -4.56
N THR A 13 8.12 -21.14 -4.39
CA THR A 13 7.20 -21.23 -5.51
C THR A 13 7.34 -19.89 -6.22
N GLU A 14 8.03 -19.89 -7.34
CA GLU A 14 7.84 -18.83 -8.34
C GLU A 14 6.33 -18.74 -8.52
N LEU A 15 5.74 -17.63 -8.10
CA LEU A 15 4.39 -17.30 -8.52
C LEU A 15 4.44 -17.32 -10.04
N CYS A 16 3.91 -18.38 -10.62
CA CYS A 16 3.70 -18.47 -12.07
C CYS A 16 2.60 -17.48 -12.44
N LEU A 17 2.90 -16.22 -12.38
CA LEU A 17 2.25 -15.18 -13.17
C LEU A 17 2.67 -15.51 -14.60
N GLY A 18 1.79 -16.13 -15.38
CA GLY A 18 2.11 -16.64 -16.69
C GLY A 18 2.88 -15.61 -17.51
N ASP A 19 4.05 -16.04 -18.03
CA ASP A 19 4.96 -15.39 -18.97
C ASP A 19 5.23 -13.87 -18.82
N ALA A 20 4.82 -13.22 -17.73
CA ALA A 20 5.20 -11.84 -17.45
C ALA A 20 6.63 -11.82 -16.90
N PRO A 21 7.57 -11.13 -17.53
CA PRO A 21 8.93 -11.03 -17.01
C PRO A 21 8.87 -10.44 -15.60
N VAL A 22 9.53 -11.09 -14.66
CA VAL A 22 9.61 -10.70 -13.25
C VAL A 22 10.34 -9.36 -13.06
N PHE A 23 10.95 -8.85 -14.13
CA PHE A 23 11.72 -7.60 -14.12
C PHE A 23 11.04 -6.58 -15.01
N ASP A 24 10.68 -5.45 -14.40
CA ASP A 24 10.17 -4.30 -15.12
C ASP A 24 11.31 -3.35 -15.46
N ASP A 25 11.63 -3.23 -16.75
CA ASP A 25 12.66 -2.31 -17.25
C ASP A 25 12.27 -0.83 -17.07
N THR A 26 11.06 -0.55 -16.63
CA THR A 26 10.58 0.84 -16.47
C THR A 26 11.15 1.52 -15.23
N GLN A 27 11.69 0.75 -14.26
CA GLN A 27 12.27 1.29 -13.03
C GLN A 27 13.69 0.73 -12.76
N PRO A 28 14.65 0.95 -13.66
CA PRO A 28 15.99 0.37 -13.55
C PRO A 28 16.77 0.88 -12.33
N TRP A 29 16.39 2.03 -11.77
CA TRP A 29 17.01 2.61 -10.58
C TRP A 29 16.92 1.70 -9.35
N ILE A 30 15.86 0.90 -9.21
CA ILE A 30 15.66 -0.03 -8.09
C ILE A 30 16.85 -0.98 -7.95
N TYR A 31 17.37 -1.46 -9.08
CA TYR A 31 18.49 -2.43 -9.10
C TYR A 31 19.85 -1.76 -8.95
N GLN A 32 19.93 -0.44 -9.04
CA GLN A 32 21.18 0.33 -8.95
C GLN A 32 21.48 0.79 -7.51
N ILE A 33 20.47 0.74 -6.64
CA ILE A 33 20.59 1.17 -5.25
C ILE A 33 20.79 -0.06 -4.35
N ASP A 34 21.91 -0.10 -3.64
CA ASP A 34 22.15 -1.11 -2.60
C ASP A 34 21.34 -0.79 -1.33
N ASN A 35 20.07 -1.18 -1.36
CA ASN A 35 19.13 -1.00 -0.25
C ASN A 35 18.32 -2.30 -0.05
N PRO A 36 18.43 -2.97 1.12
CA PRO A 36 17.77 -4.25 1.37
C PRO A 36 16.24 -4.21 1.23
N TYR A 37 15.64 -3.04 1.36
CA TYR A 37 14.19 -2.84 1.20
C TYR A 37 13.74 -2.68 -0.27
N LEU A 38 14.65 -2.82 -1.22
CA LEU A 38 14.35 -2.83 -2.65
C LEU A 38 14.64 -4.19 -3.30
N HIS A 39 15.12 -5.18 -2.52
CA HIS A 39 15.57 -6.47 -3.05
C HIS A 39 14.98 -7.66 -2.30
N GLY A 40 15.06 -8.83 -2.94
CA GLY A 40 14.60 -10.09 -2.34
C GLY A 40 13.11 -10.07 -2.01
N VAL A 41 12.77 -10.45 -0.79
CA VAL A 41 11.37 -10.49 -0.32
C VAL A 41 10.73 -9.11 -0.16
N TYR A 42 11.52 -8.06 -0.18
CA TYR A 42 11.09 -6.67 -0.13
C TYR A 42 11.08 -5.98 -1.50
N ALA A 43 11.43 -6.70 -2.56
CA ALA A 43 11.43 -6.13 -3.91
C ALA A 43 10.04 -5.57 -4.23
N PRO A 44 9.94 -4.32 -4.70
CA PRO A 44 8.65 -3.72 -4.97
C PRO A 44 7.97 -4.39 -6.17
N THR A 45 6.65 -4.41 -6.14
CA THR A 45 5.83 -4.70 -7.30
C THR A 45 5.67 -3.40 -8.09
N THR A 46 6.14 -3.39 -9.32
CA THR A 46 6.21 -2.17 -10.15
C THR A 46 5.12 -2.08 -11.20
N ARG A 47 4.31 -3.12 -11.34
CA ARG A 47 3.23 -3.19 -12.33
C ARG A 47 1.87 -3.34 -11.70
N GLU A 48 0.91 -2.68 -12.30
CA GLU A 48 -0.49 -2.99 -12.10
C GLU A 48 -0.89 -4.19 -12.94
N VAL A 49 -1.50 -5.18 -12.30
CA VAL A 49 -1.84 -6.47 -12.91
C VAL A 49 -3.30 -6.80 -12.58
N GLU A 50 -3.95 -7.48 -13.51
CA GLU A 50 -5.26 -8.08 -13.29
C GLU A 50 -5.23 -9.52 -13.80
N GLN A 51 -5.59 -10.46 -12.94
CA GLN A 51 -5.59 -11.88 -13.23
C GLN A 51 -6.93 -12.51 -12.84
N ALA A 52 -7.73 -12.87 -13.81
CA ALA A 52 -9.08 -13.37 -13.60
C ALA A 52 -9.15 -14.75 -12.93
N ASN A 53 -8.16 -15.61 -13.15
CA ASN A 53 -8.11 -16.95 -12.60
C ASN A 53 -6.69 -17.23 -12.09
N LEU A 54 -6.57 -17.37 -10.78
CA LEU A 54 -5.33 -17.81 -10.16
C LEU A 54 -5.23 -19.34 -10.19
N VAL A 55 -4.01 -19.84 -10.33
CA VAL A 55 -3.75 -21.27 -10.10
C VAL A 55 -3.86 -21.53 -8.61
N VAL A 56 -4.71 -22.50 -8.25
CA VAL A 56 -4.94 -22.92 -6.86
C VAL A 56 -4.31 -24.28 -6.65
N GLU A 57 -3.41 -24.39 -5.67
CA GLU A 57 -2.91 -25.68 -5.19
C GLU A 57 -3.84 -26.17 -4.06
N GLY A 58 -4.55 -27.28 -4.30
CA GLY A 58 -5.60 -27.77 -3.41
C GLY A 58 -6.99 -27.31 -3.87
N GLU A 59 -7.90 -27.15 -2.94
CA GLU A 59 -9.29 -26.78 -3.20
C GLU A 59 -9.72 -25.58 -2.37
N LEU A 60 -10.38 -24.61 -3.00
CA LEU A 60 -11.06 -23.52 -2.31
C LEU A 60 -12.47 -23.97 -1.92
N PRO A 61 -12.92 -23.66 -0.70
CA PRO A 61 -14.31 -23.89 -0.32
C PRO A 61 -15.27 -23.19 -1.28
N GLN A 62 -16.31 -23.89 -1.72
CA GLN A 62 -17.28 -23.34 -2.68
C GLN A 62 -18.12 -22.19 -2.10
N ASP A 63 -18.26 -22.14 -0.79
CA ASP A 63 -18.97 -21.11 -0.04
C ASP A 63 -18.06 -19.92 0.35
N LEU A 64 -16.76 -19.98 0.06
CA LEU A 64 -15.85 -18.86 0.28
C LEU A 64 -16.16 -17.74 -0.73
N CYS A 65 -16.74 -16.67 -0.23
CA CYS A 65 -17.07 -15.48 -1.01
C CYS A 65 -16.58 -14.22 -0.29
N GLY A 66 -15.86 -13.38 -1.00
CA GLY A 66 -15.31 -12.13 -0.45
C GLY A 66 -13.98 -11.76 -1.04
N ALA A 67 -13.25 -10.89 -0.34
CA ALA A 67 -11.94 -10.47 -0.79
C ALA A 67 -10.97 -10.27 0.38
N TYR A 68 -9.70 -10.51 0.12
CA TYR A 68 -8.60 -10.15 1.00
C TYR A 68 -7.83 -8.99 0.37
N PHE A 69 -7.58 -7.95 1.14
CA PHE A 69 -6.83 -6.78 0.68
C PHE A 69 -5.58 -6.57 1.51
N ARG A 70 -4.55 -6.07 0.86
CA ARG A 70 -3.30 -5.65 1.46
C ARG A 70 -2.86 -4.33 0.85
N ASN A 71 -2.36 -3.41 1.66
CA ASN A 71 -1.66 -2.21 1.24
C ASN A 71 -0.16 -2.34 1.54
N GLY A 72 0.69 -1.72 0.75
CA GLY A 72 2.12 -1.74 0.98
C GLY A 72 2.88 -0.75 0.10
N PRO A 73 4.16 -0.47 0.46
CA PRO A 73 5.00 0.47 -0.26
C PRO A 73 5.59 -0.13 -1.53
N ASN A 74 5.37 0.55 -2.65
CA ASN A 74 5.95 0.20 -3.96
C ASN A 74 6.41 1.47 -4.66
N PRO A 75 7.69 1.89 -4.51
CA PRO A 75 8.15 3.16 -5.04
C PRO A 75 8.18 3.16 -6.57
N VAL A 76 7.64 4.22 -7.20
CA VAL A 76 7.68 4.42 -8.65
C VAL A 76 8.94 5.17 -9.07
N HIS A 77 9.25 6.28 -8.41
CA HIS A 77 10.39 7.12 -8.74
C HIS A 77 11.52 6.95 -7.74
N GLN A 78 12.76 7.13 -8.24
CA GLN A 78 13.93 7.15 -7.37
C GLN A 78 13.79 8.29 -6.34
N PRO A 79 13.89 7.99 -5.04
CA PRO A 79 13.79 9.02 -4.01
C PRO A 79 14.90 10.07 -4.16
N GLN A 80 14.58 11.33 -3.81
CA GLN A 80 15.57 12.42 -3.79
C GLN A 80 16.71 12.16 -2.79
N ASN A 81 16.43 11.37 -1.75
CA ASN A 81 17.35 11.02 -0.67
C ASN A 81 17.44 9.51 -0.50
N ARG A 82 18.02 9.06 0.61
CA ARG A 82 18.07 7.65 0.95
C ARG A 82 16.65 7.10 1.10
N TYR A 83 16.35 6.06 0.34
CA TYR A 83 15.05 5.37 0.42
C TYR A 83 14.82 4.74 1.80
N HIS A 84 13.64 4.98 2.34
CA HIS A 84 13.09 4.28 3.49
C HIS A 84 11.80 3.54 3.05
N PRO A 85 11.46 2.37 3.61
CA PRO A 85 10.23 1.65 3.21
C PRO A 85 8.95 2.48 3.29
N PHE A 86 8.88 3.48 4.18
CA PHE A 86 7.73 4.37 4.28
C PHE A 86 7.59 5.37 3.12
N ASP A 87 8.60 5.47 2.26
CA ASP A 87 8.60 6.41 1.12
C ASP A 87 7.99 5.81 -0.15
N GLY A 88 7.79 4.48 -0.19
CA GLY A 88 7.20 3.82 -1.34
C GLY A 88 5.73 4.19 -1.51
N ASP A 89 5.30 4.34 -2.76
CA ASP A 89 3.91 4.62 -3.12
C ASP A 89 2.98 3.50 -2.65
N GLY A 90 1.83 3.87 -2.11
CA GLY A 90 0.83 2.91 -1.69
C GLY A 90 0.31 2.10 -2.88
N MET A 91 0.30 0.79 -2.74
CA MET A 91 -0.32 -0.10 -3.71
C MET A 91 -1.26 -1.06 -2.98
N VAL A 92 -2.51 -1.07 -3.39
CA VAL A 92 -3.50 -2.01 -2.88
C VAL A 92 -3.48 -3.26 -3.74
N HIS A 93 -3.40 -4.40 -3.07
CA HIS A 93 -3.50 -5.73 -3.66
C HIS A 93 -4.80 -6.37 -3.20
N GLY A 94 -5.60 -6.88 -4.12
CA GLY A 94 -6.85 -7.58 -3.84
C GLY A 94 -6.84 -9.01 -4.36
N VAL A 95 -7.18 -9.97 -3.49
CA VAL A 95 -7.51 -11.35 -3.91
C VAL A 95 -8.99 -11.56 -3.65
N TYR A 96 -9.72 -11.91 -4.70
CA TYR A 96 -11.16 -12.07 -4.66
C TYR A 96 -11.52 -13.54 -4.79
N PHE A 97 -12.45 -14.00 -3.97
CA PHE A 97 -12.91 -15.38 -3.93
C PHE A 97 -14.40 -15.45 -4.28
N ARG A 98 -14.75 -16.31 -5.20
CA ARG A 98 -16.15 -16.60 -5.57
C ARG A 98 -16.25 -17.96 -6.25
N ASP A 99 -17.20 -18.77 -5.81
CA ASP A 99 -17.55 -20.04 -6.43
C ASP A 99 -16.35 -21.00 -6.66
N GLY A 100 -15.44 -21.07 -5.67
CA GLY A 100 -14.23 -21.89 -5.74
C GLY A 100 -13.13 -21.34 -6.67
N VAL A 101 -13.28 -20.11 -7.17
CA VAL A 101 -12.28 -19.43 -8.01
C VAL A 101 -11.66 -18.27 -7.25
N ALA A 102 -10.37 -18.05 -7.46
CA ALA A 102 -9.67 -16.87 -6.99
C ALA A 102 -9.22 -15.99 -8.16
N SER A 103 -9.33 -14.68 -8.00
CA SER A 103 -8.77 -13.68 -8.92
C SER A 103 -7.95 -12.66 -8.17
N TYR A 104 -7.10 -11.92 -8.87
CA TYR A 104 -6.19 -10.95 -8.27
C TYR A 104 -6.17 -9.67 -9.09
N SER A 105 -6.06 -8.54 -8.40
CA SER A 105 -5.68 -7.27 -9.01
C SER A 105 -4.86 -6.43 -8.04
N ASN A 106 -4.07 -5.52 -8.57
CA ASN A 106 -3.40 -4.50 -7.79
C ASN A 106 -3.44 -3.16 -8.50
N ARG A 107 -3.47 -2.06 -7.73
CA ARG A 107 -3.43 -0.68 -8.24
C ARG A 107 -2.68 0.20 -7.26
N TYR A 108 -1.97 1.17 -7.80
CA TYR A 108 -1.43 2.26 -6.99
C TYR A 108 -2.55 3.12 -6.41
N VAL A 109 -2.30 3.62 -5.20
CA VAL A 109 -3.15 4.66 -4.62
C VAL A 109 -2.75 5.99 -5.25
N HIS A 110 -3.66 6.60 -5.99
CA HIS A 110 -3.46 7.91 -6.61
C HIS A 110 -3.56 9.01 -5.56
N THR A 111 -2.48 9.18 -4.79
CA THR A 111 -2.33 10.32 -3.89
C THR A 111 -2.01 11.57 -4.70
N VAL A 112 -2.17 12.75 -4.11
CA VAL A 112 -1.76 14.01 -4.77
C VAL A 112 -0.28 13.98 -5.11
N ALA A 113 0.57 13.45 -4.22
CA ALA A 113 2.01 13.33 -4.45
C ALA A 113 2.31 12.34 -5.59
N PHE A 114 1.62 11.20 -5.64
CA PHE A 114 1.75 10.23 -6.74
C PHE A 114 1.46 10.87 -8.09
N ASP A 115 0.34 11.58 -8.23
CA ASP A 115 -0.07 12.20 -9.50
C ASP A 115 0.85 13.37 -9.89
N GLN A 116 1.39 14.12 -8.93
CA GLN A 116 2.39 15.15 -9.17
C GLN A 116 3.69 14.55 -9.71
N GLU A 117 4.19 13.48 -9.10
CA GLU A 117 5.40 12.78 -9.54
C GLU A 117 5.20 12.07 -10.88
N ALA A 118 4.04 11.47 -11.12
CA ALA A 118 3.70 10.91 -12.43
C ALA A 118 3.71 11.97 -13.55
N THR A 119 3.29 13.19 -13.22
CA THR A 119 3.33 14.33 -14.18
C THR A 119 4.75 14.85 -14.39
N ALA A 120 5.55 14.90 -13.33
CA ALA A 120 6.95 15.37 -13.39
C ALA A 120 7.89 14.33 -14.02
N GLY A 121 7.57 13.04 -13.91
CA GLY A 121 8.43 11.93 -14.32
C GLY A 121 9.58 11.66 -13.35
N GLU A 122 9.56 12.27 -12.17
CA GLU A 122 10.59 12.14 -11.13
C GLU A 122 10.02 12.41 -9.75
N SER A 123 10.77 12.05 -8.70
CA SER A 123 10.38 12.37 -7.31
C SER A 123 10.42 13.87 -7.07
N THR A 124 9.32 14.43 -6.58
CA THR A 124 9.14 15.86 -6.30
C THR A 124 9.20 16.21 -4.82
N SER A 125 9.15 15.21 -3.95
CA SER A 125 9.10 15.41 -2.50
C SER A 125 10.17 14.59 -1.79
N PRO A 126 10.74 15.09 -0.67
CA PRO A 126 11.63 14.29 0.14
C PRO A 126 10.88 13.16 0.84
N GLY A 127 11.61 12.10 1.21
CA GLY A 127 11.12 11.02 2.06
C GLY A 127 11.33 11.28 3.54
N VAL A 128 10.97 10.29 4.38
CA VAL A 128 11.02 10.37 5.85
C VAL A 128 12.43 10.58 6.42
N MET A 129 13.46 10.26 5.63
CA MET A 129 14.84 10.53 6.03
C MET A 129 15.25 11.99 5.83
N GLY A 130 14.36 12.84 5.31
CA GLY A 130 14.50 14.28 5.18
C GLY A 130 15.68 14.79 4.36
N PRO A 131 15.98 16.06 4.40
CA PRO A 131 15.33 17.13 5.17
C PRO A 131 13.90 17.39 4.74
N PHE A 132 13.02 17.77 5.67
CA PHE A 132 11.63 18.10 5.33
C PHE A 132 11.55 19.39 4.53
N ASP A 133 10.67 19.41 3.53
CA ASP A 133 10.43 20.59 2.70
C ASP A 133 8.92 20.92 2.66
N TYR A 134 8.52 21.86 3.51
CA TYR A 134 7.14 22.33 3.61
C TYR A 134 6.70 23.21 2.43
N SER A 135 7.60 23.49 1.47
CA SER A 135 7.22 24.19 0.24
C SER A 135 6.58 23.27 -0.79
N VAL A 136 6.85 21.96 -0.72
CA VAL A 136 6.33 20.95 -1.68
C VAL A 136 5.11 20.21 -1.15
N SER A 137 4.96 20.09 0.16
CA SER A 137 3.77 19.49 0.77
C SER A 137 3.50 20.07 2.16
N GLU A 138 2.25 20.02 2.62
CA GLU A 138 1.89 20.46 3.98
C GLU A 138 2.54 19.60 5.09
N PHE A 139 3.05 18.43 4.75
CA PHE A 139 3.73 17.52 5.67
C PHE A 139 5.25 17.62 5.58
N GLY A 140 5.77 18.34 4.61
CA GLY A 140 7.19 18.45 4.34
C GLY A 140 7.85 17.20 3.77
N ILE A 141 7.06 16.14 3.49
CA ILE A 141 7.47 14.87 2.91
C ILE A 141 6.36 14.34 2.00
N LYS A 142 6.66 13.31 1.23
CA LYS A 142 5.71 12.65 0.34
C LYS A 142 4.56 12.00 1.11
N ASP A 143 3.32 12.26 0.70
CA ASP A 143 2.14 11.48 1.12
C ASP A 143 2.07 10.21 0.28
N THR A 144 2.21 9.06 0.89
CA THR A 144 2.28 7.77 0.19
C THR A 144 1.10 6.85 0.43
N SER A 145 0.30 7.09 1.46
CA SER A 145 -0.90 6.30 1.79
C SER A 145 -0.69 4.77 1.76
N ASN A 146 0.45 4.29 2.28
CA ASN A 146 0.95 2.92 2.08
C ASN A 146 0.92 2.02 3.32
N THR A 147 0.46 2.54 4.48
CA THR A 147 0.70 1.87 5.77
C THR A 147 -0.43 0.96 6.20
N ASP A 148 -1.66 1.41 6.06
CA ASP A 148 -2.84 0.70 6.59
C ASP A 148 -4.02 0.75 5.62
N LEU A 149 -4.96 -0.13 5.88
CA LEU A 149 -6.13 -0.33 5.04
C LEU A 149 -7.28 -0.87 5.90
N PHE A 150 -8.46 -0.25 5.81
CA PHE A 150 -9.66 -0.75 6.47
C PHE A 150 -10.92 -0.44 5.65
N TRP A 151 -11.99 -1.20 5.91
CA TRP A 151 -13.29 -0.98 5.28
C TRP A 151 -14.14 -0.01 6.08
N TYR A 152 -14.64 1.05 5.44
CA TYR A 152 -15.54 2.00 6.05
C TYR A 152 -16.45 2.70 5.03
N ALA A 153 -17.73 2.87 5.38
CA ALA A 153 -18.71 3.63 4.59
C ALA A 153 -18.81 3.21 3.11
N GLY A 154 -18.55 1.93 2.80
CA GLY A 154 -18.70 1.39 1.45
C GLY A 154 -17.44 1.45 0.59
N ASP A 155 -16.30 1.90 1.13
CA ASP A 155 -15.01 1.96 0.45
C ASP A 155 -13.89 1.33 1.30
N LEU A 156 -12.79 0.99 0.66
CA LEU A 156 -11.53 0.78 1.33
C LEU A 156 -10.90 2.15 1.64
N MET A 157 -10.44 2.32 2.87
CA MET A 157 -9.68 3.50 3.29
C MET A 157 -8.22 3.14 3.37
N THR A 158 -7.37 3.85 2.64
CA THR A 158 -5.91 3.71 2.76
C THR A 158 -5.35 4.85 3.58
N LEU A 159 -4.39 4.53 4.43
CA LEU A 159 -3.80 5.45 5.39
C LEU A 159 -2.29 5.45 5.31
N TRP A 160 -1.69 6.56 5.67
CA TRP A 160 -0.29 6.63 5.96
C TRP A 160 -0.07 7.02 7.43
N TYR A 161 1.03 6.60 7.99
CA TYR A 161 1.26 6.63 9.41
C TYR A 161 1.03 8.05 9.95
N ASN A 162 1.50 9.09 9.76
CA ASN A 162 1.21 10.38 10.41
C ASN A 162 1.14 11.59 9.47
N ALA A 163 1.48 11.41 8.22
CA ALA A 163 1.74 12.55 7.35
C ALA A 163 0.85 12.60 6.11
N GLY A 164 -0.21 11.79 6.06
CA GLY A 164 -1.05 11.72 4.88
C GLY A 164 -2.53 11.94 5.15
N HIS A 165 -3.27 12.11 4.07
CA HIS A 165 -4.72 12.08 4.06
C HIS A 165 -5.22 10.65 3.89
N PRO A 166 -6.38 10.30 4.46
CA PRO A 166 -7.04 9.04 4.12
C PRO A 166 -7.61 9.14 2.70
N TYR A 167 -7.36 8.10 1.89
CA TYR A 167 -7.92 7.99 0.56
C TYR A 167 -8.97 6.90 0.50
N ARG A 168 -9.99 7.14 -0.30
CA ARG A 168 -11.05 6.17 -0.60
C ARG A 168 -10.65 5.39 -1.84
N VAL A 169 -10.73 4.07 -1.76
CA VAL A 169 -10.43 3.15 -2.86
C VAL A 169 -11.63 2.23 -3.08
N ASP A 170 -12.05 2.10 -4.32
CA ASP A 170 -13.09 1.16 -4.69
C ASP A 170 -12.61 -0.29 -4.46
N ALA A 171 -13.40 -1.10 -3.78
CA ALA A 171 -12.99 -2.46 -3.44
C ALA A 171 -13.02 -3.44 -4.62
N GLN A 172 -13.67 -3.11 -5.73
CA GLN A 172 -13.76 -3.98 -6.90
C GLN A 172 -12.73 -3.62 -7.96
N SER A 173 -12.63 -2.33 -8.31
CA SER A 173 -11.71 -1.84 -9.34
C SER A 173 -10.32 -1.46 -8.78
N LEU A 174 -10.23 -1.25 -7.47
CA LEU A 174 -9.09 -0.66 -6.76
C LEU A 174 -8.77 0.78 -7.20
N GLU A 175 -9.68 1.45 -7.89
CA GLU A 175 -9.52 2.85 -8.29
C GLU A 175 -9.61 3.78 -7.08
N THR A 176 -8.72 4.75 -7.01
CA THR A 176 -8.75 5.80 -5.99
C THR A 176 -9.87 6.79 -6.30
N ARG A 177 -10.79 6.95 -5.33
CA ARG A 177 -11.96 7.85 -5.42
C ARG A 177 -11.70 9.24 -4.84
N GLY A 178 -10.47 9.52 -4.42
CA GLY A 178 -10.07 10.78 -3.79
C GLY A 178 -10.04 10.72 -2.27
N TYR A 179 -9.97 11.88 -1.64
CA TYR A 179 -9.92 12.00 -0.17
C TYR A 179 -11.18 11.49 0.52
N PHE A 180 -10.99 10.93 1.69
CA PHE A 180 -12.07 10.75 2.64
C PHE A 180 -12.31 12.07 3.37
N GLU A 181 -13.54 12.55 3.31
CA GLU A 181 -14.01 13.74 4.04
C GLU A 181 -15.08 13.32 5.04
N LEU A 182 -14.86 13.60 6.32
CA LEU A 182 -15.87 13.37 7.34
C LEU A 182 -16.75 14.62 7.45
N GLU A 183 -18.05 14.46 7.25
CA GLU A 183 -19.04 15.56 7.29
C GLU A 183 -18.69 16.76 6.40
N GLY A 184 -18.08 16.50 5.23
CA GLY A 184 -17.64 17.55 4.31
C GLY A 184 -16.44 18.35 4.78
N ARG A 185 -15.75 17.87 5.80
CA ARG A 185 -14.49 18.46 6.29
C ARG A 185 -13.31 17.58 5.90
N LYS A 186 -12.31 18.19 5.29
CA LYS A 186 -11.01 17.54 5.12
C LYS A 186 -10.41 17.35 6.51
N HIS A 187 -10.30 16.10 6.93
CA HIS A 187 -9.45 15.78 8.07
C HIS A 187 -8.00 15.84 7.63
N ARG A 188 -7.24 16.67 8.28
CA ARG A 188 -5.84 16.89 7.93
C ARG A 188 -5.02 15.64 8.11
N ARG A 189 -5.33 14.83 9.12
CA ARG A 189 -4.57 13.64 9.46
C ARG A 189 -5.49 12.61 10.09
N LEU A 190 -5.46 11.41 9.56
CA LEU A 190 -5.85 10.21 10.28
C LEU A 190 -4.62 9.33 10.35
N SER A 191 -4.20 9.00 11.56
CA SER A 191 -3.11 8.06 11.73
C SER A 191 -3.52 6.68 11.25
N ALA A 192 -2.57 5.91 10.74
CA ALA A 192 -2.76 4.49 10.49
C ALA A 192 -3.27 3.76 11.75
N HIS A 193 -3.88 2.59 11.54
CA HIS A 193 -4.45 1.74 12.60
C HIS A 193 -5.74 2.24 13.23
N SER A 194 -6.49 3.09 12.53
CA SER A 194 -7.89 3.42 12.85
C SER A 194 -8.74 2.14 12.99
N LYS A 195 -9.79 2.20 13.80
CA LYS A 195 -10.66 1.06 14.06
C LYS A 195 -12.11 1.42 13.80
N VAL A 196 -12.85 0.48 13.28
CA VAL A 196 -14.31 0.58 13.13
C VAL A 196 -14.96 -0.28 14.19
N ASP A 197 -15.86 0.30 14.96
CA ASP A 197 -16.78 -0.49 15.79
C ASP A 197 -17.90 -1.03 14.89
N TRP A 198 -17.84 -2.31 14.60
CA TRP A 198 -18.81 -2.97 13.71
C TRP A 198 -20.23 -3.05 14.28
N ALA A 199 -20.39 -2.88 15.60
CA ALA A 199 -21.69 -2.90 16.23
C ALA A 199 -22.40 -1.54 16.10
N THR A 200 -21.66 -0.44 16.14
CA THR A 200 -22.21 0.92 16.08
C THR A 200 -21.98 1.63 14.75
N GLY A 201 -20.99 1.17 13.96
CA GLY A 201 -20.53 1.84 12.75
C GLY A 201 -19.63 3.04 13.01
N GLU A 202 -19.22 3.25 14.27
CA GLU A 202 -18.33 4.36 14.63
C GLU A 202 -16.91 4.13 14.15
N LEU A 203 -16.29 5.18 13.62
CA LEU A 203 -14.87 5.20 13.27
C LEU A 203 -14.08 5.83 14.42
N LEU A 204 -13.21 5.03 15.02
CA LEU A 204 -12.27 5.44 16.05
C LEU A 204 -10.91 5.70 15.42
N PHE A 205 -10.45 6.91 15.50
CA PHE A 205 -9.15 7.31 14.95
C PHE A 205 -8.44 8.27 15.90
N PHE A 206 -7.18 8.48 15.65
CA PHE A 206 -6.36 9.45 16.36
C PHE A 206 -5.43 10.16 15.39
N ASP A 207 -4.95 11.31 15.83
CA ASP A 207 -3.90 12.08 15.20
C ASP A 207 -2.87 12.43 16.26
N TYR A 208 -1.61 12.50 15.88
CA TYR A 208 -0.53 12.92 16.77
C TYR A 208 0.47 13.81 16.04
N GLY A 209 1.11 14.70 16.79
CA GLY A 209 2.06 15.67 16.25
C GLY A 209 3.13 16.05 17.25
N ASP A 210 4.02 16.91 16.81
CA ASP A 210 5.17 17.43 17.57
C ASP A 210 4.86 18.71 18.36
N ALA A 211 3.65 19.24 18.24
CA ALA A 211 3.15 20.43 18.95
C ALA A 211 1.82 20.14 19.67
N PRO A 212 1.49 20.90 20.73
CA PRO A 212 0.20 20.77 21.42
C PRO A 212 -1.01 21.08 20.49
N PRO A 213 -2.12 20.29 20.63
CA PRO A 213 -2.23 19.07 21.40
C PRO A 213 -1.43 17.95 20.71
N TYR A 214 -0.59 17.25 21.47
CA TYR A 214 0.29 16.20 20.92
C TYR A 214 -0.46 14.98 20.42
N MET A 215 -1.71 14.80 20.82
CA MET A 215 -2.59 13.75 20.38
C MET A 215 -4.05 14.21 20.44
N THR A 216 -4.84 13.84 19.45
CA THR A 216 -6.30 14.03 19.36
C THR A 216 -6.99 12.72 19.02
N PHE A 217 -8.21 12.54 19.53
CA PHE A 217 -9.08 11.42 19.24
C PHE A 217 -10.38 11.89 18.63
#